data_605ef8ea876ded22860166d71fc189c2
#
_entry.id   605ef8ea876ded22860166d71fc189c2
#
_cell.length_a   1.000
_cell.length_b   1.000
_cell.length_c   1.000
_cell.angle_alpha   90.00
_cell.angle_beta   90.00
_cell.angle_gamma   90.00
#
_symmetry.space_group_name_H-M   'P 1'
#
loop_
_entity.id
_entity.type
_entity.pdbx_description
1 polymer ?
#
loop_
_entity_poly.entity_id
_entity_poly.type
_entity_poly.pdbx_seq_one_letter_code
_entity_poly.pdbx_strand_id
1 'polypeptide(L)'
;MIEPASGDTDPLTIDDAARAWVERMRDTMSIEEKVGQLFVFSTSQDSREELAPLPALKPGGINRFPKPDLAAFRDATMFAIESSNVPPIFTGDIEGGTISYPFATAVPNIMGLAACDDLATTEAVARLVARESRVLGYDWSFGPVVDINSAFRSAIVGTRSFGSDPDRVLAQASVYARVLQEEGVAACLKHWPGDGFDERDQHLVTSVNPLSVEEWHELYGRIYGSLIRAGVMTVMSAHIAFPAYIRARMPDAGREAFQPASVSRLLNEELLRGELGFKGLIISDATGMGGLTSWMERSEAVPALIENGCDMFLFSRVPEQDYRLMIDGLRKGLLSEARLEEAITRILSLKARLGLHLREPVERLAPLEQMRAGLQQSADVRKANAASGQSITLVKDVQDLLPLDPIRHRRIVAVMEEGFSFWDGALGRGYDPIIGELTQRGFEVRSYDPDNMPTREDTDLVLYLVGQEATPSAAHIYLDFVKLHGTNRKAMTQFAQEIPTALISFGQPYYLFDAPHMKTSINAYSSIESVQRETARRLVGEAPFTGVSPVDAFCGLEQLKW
;
A
#
# COMPACT_ATOMS: atom_id res chain seq x y z
N MET A 1 26.30 3.08 1.66
CA MET A 1 26.21 4.56 1.65
C MET A 1 25.82 4.96 0.24
N ILE A 2 24.60 5.50 0.06
CA ILE A 2 24.19 6.10 -1.21
C ILE A 2 24.86 7.47 -1.23
N GLU A 3 25.77 7.70 -2.18
CA GLU A 3 26.32 9.03 -2.37
C GLU A 3 25.16 9.99 -2.68
N PRO A 4 25.06 11.14 -2.00
CA PRO A 4 24.06 12.13 -2.34
C PRO A 4 24.37 12.64 -3.76
N ALA A 5 23.38 12.56 -4.63
CA ALA A 5 23.45 13.29 -5.90
C ALA A 5 23.68 14.77 -5.55
N SER A 6 24.79 15.30 -5.96
CA SER A 6 25.19 16.69 -5.74
C SER A 6 24.36 17.56 -6.70
N GLY A 7 23.29 18.16 -6.19
CA GLY A 7 22.53 19.14 -6.95
C GLY A 7 21.05 19.17 -6.53
N ASP A 8 20.52 20.37 -6.51
CA ASP A 8 19.09 20.68 -6.35
C ASP A 8 18.32 20.14 -7.58
N THR A 9 18.04 18.83 -7.59
CA THR A 9 17.47 18.12 -8.75
C THR A 9 15.95 18.21 -8.70
N ASP A 10 15.38 18.99 -9.60
CA ASP A 10 13.94 18.91 -9.91
C ASP A 10 13.65 17.53 -10.53
N PRO A 11 12.85 16.67 -9.87
CA PRO A 11 12.56 15.31 -10.35
C PRO A 11 11.71 15.30 -11.62
N LEU A 12 11.08 16.44 -11.96
CA LEU A 12 10.30 16.65 -13.17
C LEU A 12 11.10 17.35 -14.28
N THR A 13 12.44 17.40 -14.17
CA THR A 13 13.30 17.95 -15.23
C THR A 13 13.09 17.20 -16.55
N ILE A 14 12.83 17.95 -17.61
CA ILE A 14 12.58 17.50 -18.98
C ILE A 14 13.45 18.28 -19.96
N ASP A 15 13.67 17.71 -21.15
CA ASP A 15 14.41 18.38 -22.23
C ASP A 15 13.60 19.55 -22.86
N ASP A 16 14.25 20.29 -23.74
CA ASP A 16 13.64 21.47 -24.38
C ASP A 16 12.44 21.13 -25.26
N ALA A 17 12.46 19.96 -25.93
CA ALA A 17 11.34 19.52 -26.77
C ALA A 17 10.10 19.18 -25.93
N ALA A 18 10.32 18.47 -24.83
CA ALA A 18 9.27 18.16 -23.85
C ALA A 18 8.74 19.44 -23.18
N ARG A 19 9.62 20.39 -22.84
CA ARG A 19 9.23 21.70 -22.30
C ARG A 19 8.34 22.47 -23.27
N ALA A 20 8.72 22.53 -24.53
CA ALA A 20 7.92 23.17 -25.58
C ALA A 20 6.54 22.49 -25.75
N TRP A 21 6.47 21.16 -25.55
CA TRP A 21 5.19 20.45 -25.52
C TRP A 21 4.34 20.86 -24.32
N VAL A 22 4.93 20.91 -23.11
CA VAL A 22 4.23 21.34 -21.88
C VAL A 22 3.66 22.75 -22.03
N GLU A 23 4.45 23.70 -22.45
CA GLU A 23 4.06 25.09 -22.66
C GLU A 23 2.92 25.19 -23.68
N ARG A 24 3.07 24.57 -24.85
CA ARG A 24 2.04 24.55 -25.89
C ARG A 24 0.72 23.94 -25.38
N MET A 25 0.79 22.79 -24.69
CA MET A 25 -0.40 22.13 -24.18
C MET A 25 -1.10 23.00 -23.14
N ARG A 26 -0.37 23.56 -22.17
CA ARG A 26 -0.89 24.45 -21.16
C ARG A 26 -1.58 25.69 -21.78
N ASP A 27 -0.94 26.31 -22.76
CA ASP A 27 -1.42 27.56 -23.35
C ASP A 27 -2.61 27.35 -24.31
N THR A 28 -2.79 26.15 -24.85
CA THR A 28 -3.90 25.82 -25.76
C THR A 28 -5.11 25.18 -25.08
N MET A 29 -4.97 24.65 -23.87
CA MET A 29 -6.07 24.07 -23.11
C MET A 29 -7.10 25.12 -22.69
N SER A 30 -8.39 24.78 -22.84
CA SER A 30 -9.47 25.54 -22.20
C SER A 30 -9.42 25.39 -20.67
N ILE A 31 -10.15 26.25 -19.96
CA ILE A 31 -10.30 26.15 -18.49
C ILE A 31 -10.87 24.79 -18.09
N GLU A 32 -11.86 24.30 -18.82
CA GLU A 32 -12.49 23.01 -18.61
C GLU A 32 -11.50 21.84 -18.79
N GLU A 33 -10.60 21.95 -19.77
CA GLU A 33 -9.54 20.96 -19.97
C GLU A 33 -8.51 20.99 -18.85
N LYS A 34 -8.07 22.17 -18.43
CA LYS A 34 -7.15 22.33 -17.31
C LYS A 34 -7.75 21.77 -16.02
N VAL A 35 -8.99 22.10 -15.72
CA VAL A 35 -9.68 21.56 -14.53
C VAL A 35 -9.77 20.04 -14.60
N GLY A 36 -10.08 19.45 -15.75
CA GLY A 36 -10.10 18.00 -15.92
C GLY A 36 -8.76 17.34 -15.59
N GLN A 37 -7.66 17.97 -15.97
CA GLN A 37 -6.31 17.45 -15.70
C GLN A 37 -5.97 17.38 -14.21
N LEU A 38 -6.64 18.13 -13.35
CA LEU A 38 -6.44 18.05 -11.90
C LEU A 38 -6.92 16.73 -11.30
N PHE A 39 -7.78 15.96 -11.99
CA PHE A 39 -8.43 14.78 -11.43
C PHE A 39 -7.74 13.48 -11.83
N VAL A 40 -7.59 12.60 -10.84
CA VAL A 40 -7.38 11.16 -11.02
C VAL A 40 -8.68 10.47 -10.60
N PHE A 41 -9.47 10.01 -11.58
CA PHE A 41 -10.68 9.25 -11.30
C PHE A 41 -10.38 7.78 -11.08
N SER A 42 -11.20 7.10 -10.28
CA SER A 42 -11.06 5.66 -10.05
C SER A 42 -12.08 4.86 -10.84
N THR A 43 -11.69 3.64 -11.20
CA THR A 43 -12.57 2.64 -11.81
C THR A 43 -12.50 1.34 -11.02
N SER A 44 -13.64 0.71 -10.78
CA SER A 44 -13.78 -0.54 -10.03
C SER A 44 -14.21 -1.72 -10.89
N GLN A 45 -14.61 -1.43 -12.14
CA GLN A 45 -14.98 -2.42 -13.15
C GLN A 45 -14.07 -2.27 -14.37
N ASP A 46 -13.78 -3.37 -15.03
CA ASP A 46 -13.02 -3.37 -16.29
C ASP A 46 -14.00 -3.34 -17.48
N SER A 47 -14.87 -2.31 -17.51
CA SER A 47 -15.86 -2.15 -18.57
C SER A 47 -15.77 -0.80 -19.25
N ARG A 48 -16.10 -0.77 -20.54
CA ARG A 48 -16.18 0.47 -21.30
C ARG A 48 -17.31 1.37 -20.79
N GLU A 49 -18.40 0.78 -20.27
CA GLU A 49 -19.54 1.51 -19.73
C GLU A 49 -19.15 2.38 -18.54
N GLU A 50 -18.32 1.84 -17.64
CA GLU A 50 -17.81 2.62 -16.49
C GLU A 50 -16.88 3.74 -16.95
N LEU A 51 -16.02 3.48 -17.93
CA LEU A 51 -15.07 4.46 -18.44
C LEU A 51 -15.69 5.48 -19.39
N ALA A 52 -16.81 5.17 -20.05
CA ALA A 52 -17.40 6.01 -21.11
C ALA A 52 -17.68 7.47 -20.69
N PRO A 53 -18.09 7.79 -19.45
CA PRO A 53 -18.28 9.18 -19.01
C PRO A 53 -16.97 9.97 -18.80
N LEU A 54 -15.86 9.30 -18.47
CA LEU A 54 -14.64 9.95 -18.01
C LEU A 54 -13.94 10.81 -19.06
N PRO A 55 -13.84 10.42 -20.37
CA PRO A 55 -13.20 11.26 -21.38
C PRO A 55 -13.84 12.65 -21.53
N ALA A 56 -15.15 12.78 -21.27
CA ALA A 56 -15.84 14.08 -21.29
C ALA A 56 -15.34 15.02 -20.19
N LEU A 57 -14.85 14.48 -19.09
CA LEU A 57 -14.25 15.23 -17.97
C LEU A 57 -12.75 15.49 -18.16
N LYS A 58 -12.14 14.96 -19.22
CA LYS A 58 -10.74 15.18 -19.61
C LYS A 58 -9.72 14.91 -18.50
N PRO A 59 -9.74 13.71 -17.87
CA PRO A 59 -8.96 13.43 -16.66
C PRO A 59 -7.45 13.55 -16.87
N GLY A 60 -6.76 14.03 -15.84
CA GLY A 60 -5.30 13.98 -15.76
C GLY A 60 -4.77 12.56 -15.59
N GLY A 61 -5.50 11.74 -14.85
CA GLY A 61 -5.18 10.34 -14.62
C GLY A 61 -6.40 9.47 -14.34
N ILE A 62 -6.19 8.16 -14.38
CA ILE A 62 -7.20 7.14 -14.04
C ILE A 62 -6.54 6.07 -13.16
N ASN A 63 -7.06 5.91 -11.95
CA ASN A 63 -6.65 4.81 -11.09
C ASN A 63 -7.47 3.57 -11.42
N ARG A 64 -6.78 2.45 -11.64
CA ARG A 64 -7.38 1.20 -12.05
C ARG A 64 -7.35 0.20 -10.90
N PHE A 65 -8.54 -0.35 -10.60
CA PHE A 65 -8.72 -1.48 -9.68
C PHE A 65 -9.16 -2.71 -10.48
N PRO A 66 -8.21 -3.54 -10.97
CA PRO A 66 -8.51 -4.56 -11.96
C PRO A 66 -9.32 -5.71 -11.37
N LYS A 67 -10.25 -6.22 -12.18
CA LYS A 67 -10.90 -7.53 -11.99
C LYS A 67 -10.05 -8.64 -12.63
N PRO A 68 -10.28 -9.92 -12.33
CA PRO A 68 -9.46 -11.03 -12.84
C PRO A 68 -9.62 -11.33 -14.35
N ASP A 69 -9.94 -10.36 -15.17
CA ASP A 69 -10.05 -10.50 -16.64
C ASP A 69 -9.09 -9.53 -17.34
N LEU A 70 -7.93 -10.06 -17.73
CA LEU A 70 -6.90 -9.27 -18.41
C LEU A 70 -7.36 -8.73 -19.77
N ALA A 71 -8.25 -9.44 -20.48
CA ALA A 71 -8.73 -8.98 -21.78
C ALA A 71 -9.68 -7.78 -21.61
N ALA A 72 -10.62 -7.86 -20.68
CA ALA A 72 -11.51 -6.76 -20.32
C ALA A 72 -10.72 -5.55 -19.78
N PHE A 73 -9.76 -5.79 -18.89
CA PHE A 73 -8.85 -4.76 -18.36
C PHE A 73 -8.12 -4.01 -19.48
N ARG A 74 -7.52 -4.77 -20.42
CA ARG A 74 -6.79 -4.19 -21.57
C ARG A 74 -7.72 -3.37 -22.47
N ASP A 75 -8.88 -3.91 -22.81
CA ASP A 75 -9.85 -3.27 -23.71
C ASP A 75 -10.37 -1.95 -23.14
N ALA A 76 -10.71 -1.95 -21.86
CA ALA A 76 -11.14 -0.76 -21.14
C ALA A 76 -10.00 0.30 -21.01
N THR A 77 -8.77 -0.14 -20.73
CA THR A 77 -7.60 0.75 -20.69
C THR A 77 -7.34 1.38 -22.05
N MET A 78 -7.39 0.59 -23.12
CA MET A 78 -7.18 1.06 -24.49
C MET A 78 -8.25 2.08 -24.90
N PHE A 79 -9.51 1.82 -24.56
CA PHE A 79 -10.60 2.78 -24.77
C PHE A 79 -10.31 4.14 -24.11
N ALA A 80 -9.84 4.14 -22.87
CA ALA A 80 -9.50 5.38 -22.16
C ALA A 80 -8.33 6.14 -22.82
N ILE A 81 -7.34 5.41 -23.34
CA ILE A 81 -6.19 5.99 -24.09
C ILE A 81 -6.70 6.64 -25.39
N GLU A 82 -7.44 5.90 -26.20
CA GLU A 82 -7.92 6.34 -27.52
C GLU A 82 -8.93 7.49 -27.45
N SER A 83 -9.68 7.57 -26.35
CA SER A 83 -10.71 8.60 -26.13
C SER A 83 -10.18 9.90 -25.54
N SER A 84 -8.86 10.01 -25.30
CA SER A 84 -8.26 11.14 -24.61
C SER A 84 -7.32 11.94 -25.51
N ASN A 85 -7.54 13.26 -25.65
CA ASN A 85 -6.66 14.18 -26.40
C ASN A 85 -5.32 14.40 -25.66
N VAL A 86 -5.36 14.49 -24.33
CA VAL A 86 -4.16 14.56 -23.49
C VAL A 86 -4.01 13.22 -22.80
N PRO A 87 -2.88 12.52 -22.95
CA PRO A 87 -2.74 11.17 -22.44
C PRO A 87 -2.98 11.11 -20.92
N PRO A 88 -3.95 10.32 -20.43
CA PRO A 88 -4.13 10.12 -18.99
C PRO A 88 -2.97 9.32 -18.41
N ILE A 89 -2.61 9.59 -17.16
CA ILE A 89 -1.67 8.77 -16.38
C ILE A 89 -2.48 7.61 -15.77
N PHE A 90 -2.03 6.37 -15.95
CA PHE A 90 -2.65 5.23 -15.24
C PHE A 90 -1.92 4.97 -13.94
N THR A 91 -2.71 4.90 -12.86
CA THR A 91 -2.19 4.76 -11.49
C THR A 91 -2.76 3.55 -10.79
N GLY A 92 -2.06 3.06 -9.77
CA GLY A 92 -2.53 1.98 -8.91
C GLY A 92 -1.73 1.84 -7.63
N ASP A 93 -2.35 1.20 -6.63
CA ASP A 93 -1.68 0.75 -5.41
C ASP A 93 -1.04 -0.62 -5.69
N ILE A 94 0.29 -0.66 -5.78
CA ILE A 94 1.04 -1.86 -6.15
C ILE A 94 1.94 -2.23 -4.97
N GLU A 95 1.31 -2.70 -3.88
CA GLU A 95 1.96 -2.92 -2.58
C GLU A 95 2.28 -4.41 -2.30
N GLY A 96 1.93 -5.32 -3.21
CA GLY A 96 2.13 -6.76 -3.00
C GLY A 96 1.14 -7.39 -2.02
N GLY A 97 1.40 -8.63 -1.58
CA GLY A 97 0.49 -9.38 -0.75
C GLY A 97 -0.87 -9.56 -1.41
N THR A 98 -1.94 -9.40 -0.63
CA THR A 98 -3.31 -9.46 -1.14
C THR A 98 -3.69 -8.26 -2.02
N ILE A 99 -2.84 -7.23 -2.12
CA ILE A 99 -2.98 -6.08 -3.04
C ILE A 99 -2.22 -6.33 -4.36
N SER A 100 -1.74 -7.55 -4.61
CA SER A 100 -1.19 -7.94 -5.92
C SER A 100 -2.29 -8.06 -6.97
N TYR A 101 -1.99 -7.64 -8.19
CA TYR A 101 -2.98 -7.74 -9.27
C TYR A 101 -3.25 -9.19 -9.66
N PRO A 102 -4.51 -9.55 -9.98
CA PRO A 102 -4.93 -10.94 -10.17
C PRO A 102 -4.19 -11.70 -11.28
N PHE A 103 -3.67 -10.98 -12.28
CA PHE A 103 -2.95 -11.52 -13.43
C PHE A 103 -1.45 -11.24 -13.42
N ALA A 104 -0.95 -10.56 -12.38
CA ALA A 104 0.47 -10.32 -12.19
C ALA A 104 1.10 -11.38 -11.27
N THR A 105 2.42 -11.38 -11.17
CA THR A 105 3.14 -12.21 -10.21
C THR A 105 2.86 -11.74 -8.80
N ALA A 106 2.29 -12.61 -7.96
CA ALA A 106 2.10 -12.30 -6.55
C ALA A 106 3.46 -12.23 -5.85
N VAL A 107 3.69 -11.14 -5.11
CA VAL A 107 4.89 -10.90 -4.31
C VAL A 107 4.51 -10.69 -2.84
N PRO A 108 5.41 -10.91 -1.86
CA PRO A 108 5.14 -10.53 -0.47
C PRO A 108 4.70 -9.06 -0.37
N ASN A 109 3.85 -8.75 0.60
CA ASN A 109 3.56 -7.34 0.92
C ASN A 109 4.81 -6.62 1.45
N ILE A 110 4.70 -5.32 1.63
CA ILE A 110 5.83 -4.46 2.02
C ILE A 110 6.49 -4.92 3.32
N MET A 111 5.73 -5.34 4.33
CA MET A 111 6.29 -5.84 5.59
C MET A 111 6.98 -7.20 5.41
N GLY A 112 6.39 -8.10 4.62
CA GLY A 112 7.04 -9.37 4.26
C GLY A 112 8.33 -9.14 3.48
N LEU A 113 8.35 -8.16 2.58
CA LEU A 113 9.57 -7.77 1.86
C LEU A 113 10.63 -7.21 2.81
N ALA A 114 10.24 -6.38 3.78
CA ALA A 114 11.16 -5.88 4.81
C ALA A 114 11.71 -6.99 5.71
N ALA A 115 10.90 -8.03 5.97
CA ALA A 115 11.32 -9.19 6.76
C ALA A 115 12.38 -10.06 6.06
N CYS A 116 12.55 -9.94 4.74
CA CYS A 116 13.67 -10.56 4.04
C CYS A 116 15.04 -10.02 4.51
N ASP A 117 15.07 -8.81 5.06
CA ASP A 117 16.26 -8.11 5.57
C ASP A 117 17.41 -8.02 4.55
N ASP A 118 17.07 -7.94 3.27
CA ASP A 118 18.00 -7.94 2.14
C ASP A 118 17.57 -6.96 1.04
N LEU A 119 18.37 -5.91 0.86
CA LEU A 119 18.10 -4.89 -0.16
C LEU A 119 18.19 -5.43 -1.60
N ALA A 120 18.95 -6.50 -1.84
CA ALA A 120 19.01 -7.11 -3.17
C ALA A 120 17.70 -7.83 -3.51
N THR A 121 17.07 -8.46 -2.53
CA THR A 121 15.72 -9.04 -2.66
C THR A 121 14.69 -7.94 -2.90
N THR A 122 14.77 -6.81 -2.16
CA THR A 122 13.91 -5.64 -2.37
C THR A 122 14.06 -5.09 -3.79
N GLU A 123 15.29 -4.94 -4.28
CA GLU A 123 15.55 -4.49 -5.65
C GLU A 123 14.94 -5.45 -6.69
N ALA A 124 15.14 -6.75 -6.52
CA ALA A 124 14.63 -7.76 -7.44
C ALA A 124 13.09 -7.77 -7.51
N VAL A 125 12.41 -7.64 -6.36
CA VAL A 125 10.94 -7.57 -6.27
C VAL A 125 10.43 -6.25 -6.85
N ALA A 126 11.02 -5.12 -6.50
CA ALA A 126 10.64 -3.82 -7.05
C ALA A 126 10.76 -3.77 -8.57
N ARG A 127 11.83 -4.35 -9.14
CA ARG A 127 12.05 -4.42 -10.59
C ARG A 127 11.02 -5.31 -11.29
N LEU A 128 10.65 -6.43 -10.66
CA LEU A 128 9.57 -7.30 -11.12
C LEU A 128 8.23 -6.53 -11.14
N VAL A 129 7.87 -5.92 -10.02
CA VAL A 129 6.64 -5.14 -9.87
C VAL A 129 6.58 -4.01 -10.91
N ALA A 130 7.64 -3.24 -11.06
CA ALA A 130 7.71 -2.13 -12.01
C ALA A 130 7.53 -2.61 -13.46
N ARG A 131 8.22 -3.70 -13.85
CA ARG A 131 8.13 -4.24 -15.19
C ARG A 131 6.73 -4.77 -15.52
N GLU A 132 6.12 -5.55 -14.63
CA GLU A 132 4.75 -6.06 -14.85
C GLU A 132 3.73 -4.91 -14.84
N SER A 133 3.93 -3.88 -14.00
CA SER A 133 3.13 -2.66 -14.04
C SER A 133 3.19 -1.96 -15.39
N ARG A 134 4.38 -1.87 -16.00
CA ARG A 134 4.55 -1.32 -17.35
C ARG A 134 3.85 -2.17 -18.42
N VAL A 135 3.91 -3.48 -18.32
CA VAL A 135 3.18 -4.41 -19.21
C VAL A 135 1.67 -4.16 -19.14
N LEU A 136 1.16 -3.87 -17.94
CA LEU A 136 -0.25 -3.55 -17.69
C LEU A 136 -0.64 -2.11 -18.05
N GLY A 137 0.34 -1.27 -18.44
CA GLY A 137 0.11 0.12 -18.83
C GLY A 137 0.04 1.11 -17.67
N TYR A 138 0.46 0.71 -16.46
CA TYR A 138 0.60 1.65 -15.35
C TYR A 138 1.84 2.54 -15.54
N ASP A 139 1.65 3.82 -15.28
CA ASP A 139 2.67 4.85 -15.38
C ASP A 139 3.13 5.36 -14.00
N TRP A 140 2.30 5.17 -12.97
CA TRP A 140 2.50 5.73 -11.64
C TRP A 140 2.01 4.76 -10.55
N SER A 141 2.89 4.40 -9.63
CA SER A 141 2.57 3.62 -8.44
C SER A 141 2.36 4.54 -7.24
N PHE A 142 1.28 4.34 -6.49
CA PHE A 142 1.06 5.00 -5.21
C PHE A 142 1.83 4.26 -4.09
N GLY A 143 3.13 4.23 -4.25
CA GLY A 143 4.12 3.63 -3.36
C GLY A 143 5.55 4.12 -3.69
N PRO A 144 6.49 3.87 -2.78
CA PRO A 144 6.38 3.10 -1.55
C PRO A 144 5.72 3.84 -0.39
N VAL A 145 5.14 3.06 0.54
CA VAL A 145 4.71 3.56 1.85
C VAL A 145 5.96 3.79 2.71
N VAL A 146 6.09 4.98 3.28
CA VAL A 146 7.21 5.36 4.16
C VAL A 146 6.77 5.61 5.62
N ASP A 147 5.56 5.20 5.95
CA ASP A 147 5.02 5.29 7.31
C ASP A 147 5.78 4.36 8.25
N ILE A 148 6.04 4.85 9.46
CA ILE A 148 6.75 4.11 10.52
C ILE A 148 5.70 3.38 11.36
N ASN A 149 5.72 2.05 11.38
CA ASN A 149 4.74 1.24 12.12
C ASN A 149 5.06 1.24 13.62
N SER A 150 4.73 2.33 14.31
CA SER A 150 4.91 2.52 15.74
C SER A 150 3.67 2.07 16.54
N ALA A 151 2.49 2.40 16.06
CA ALA A 151 1.22 2.01 16.68
C ALA A 151 0.81 0.60 16.20
N PHE A 152 1.15 -0.43 16.95
CA PHE A 152 0.92 -1.84 16.57
C PHE A 152 -0.56 -2.20 16.36
N ARG A 153 -1.49 -1.40 16.88
CA ARG A 153 -2.95 -1.59 16.70
C ARG A 153 -3.50 -0.92 15.44
N SER A 154 -2.69 -0.16 14.70
CA SER A 154 -3.15 0.45 13.46
C SER A 154 -3.54 -0.63 12.44
N ALA A 155 -4.80 -0.61 12.01
CA ALA A 155 -5.29 -1.54 11.01
C ALA A 155 -4.84 -1.19 9.59
N ILE A 156 -4.44 0.05 9.33
CA ILE A 156 -4.16 0.56 8.00
C ILE A 156 -2.66 0.64 7.66
N VAL A 157 -1.81 0.92 8.65
CA VAL A 157 -0.35 0.94 8.42
C VAL A 157 0.17 -0.48 8.38
N GLY A 158 0.13 -1.24 9.46
CA GLY A 158 0.37 -2.68 9.56
C GLY A 158 1.32 -3.23 8.51
N THR A 159 0.85 -4.20 7.76
CA THR A 159 1.62 -4.91 6.71
C THR A 159 1.98 -4.07 5.48
N ARG A 160 1.51 -2.82 5.38
CA ARG A 160 1.87 -1.89 4.31
C ARG A 160 3.16 -1.12 4.56
N SER A 161 3.71 -1.15 5.79
CA SER A 161 4.95 -0.48 6.18
C SER A 161 6.17 -1.40 6.10
N PHE A 162 7.35 -0.84 5.85
CA PHE A 162 8.64 -1.55 5.97
C PHE A 162 9.06 -1.83 7.43
N GLY A 163 8.24 -1.47 8.41
CA GLY A 163 8.47 -1.76 9.82
C GLY A 163 8.49 -0.55 10.73
N SER A 164 9.00 -0.75 11.94
CA SER A 164 9.06 0.27 12.99
C SER A 164 10.42 0.97 13.12
N ASP A 165 11.46 0.46 12.44
CA ASP A 165 12.79 1.07 12.40
C ASP A 165 12.89 2.08 11.24
N PRO A 166 13.07 3.39 11.52
CA PRO A 166 13.15 4.42 10.47
C PRO A 166 14.35 4.25 9.53
N ASP A 167 15.45 3.62 9.96
CA ASP A 167 16.60 3.34 9.09
C ASP A 167 16.28 2.25 8.08
N ARG A 168 15.58 1.20 8.51
CA ARG A 168 15.06 0.14 7.62
C ARG A 168 14.05 0.71 6.64
N VAL A 169 13.08 1.52 7.11
CA VAL A 169 12.09 2.18 6.25
C VAL A 169 12.79 2.99 5.17
N LEU A 170 13.75 3.84 5.55
CA LEU A 170 14.51 4.66 4.60
C LEU A 170 15.29 3.82 3.58
N ALA A 171 16.02 2.81 4.04
CA ALA A 171 16.84 1.97 3.17
C ALA A 171 16.00 1.20 2.14
N GLN A 172 14.93 0.55 2.59
CA GLN A 172 14.03 -0.24 1.76
C GLN A 172 13.27 0.65 0.76
N ALA A 173 12.68 1.75 1.25
CA ALA A 173 11.93 2.69 0.40
C ALA A 173 12.82 3.37 -0.64
N SER A 174 14.10 3.65 -0.31
CA SER A 174 15.06 4.24 -1.25
C SER A 174 15.32 3.31 -2.44
N VAL A 175 15.56 2.04 -2.18
CA VAL A 175 15.74 1.03 -3.24
C VAL A 175 14.46 0.90 -4.06
N TYR A 176 13.32 0.77 -3.40
CA TYR A 176 12.03 0.53 -4.06
C TYR A 176 11.64 1.70 -4.97
N ALA A 177 11.69 2.94 -4.47
CA ALA A 177 11.36 4.14 -5.25
C ALA A 177 12.32 4.35 -6.43
N ARG A 178 13.62 4.19 -6.20
CA ARG A 178 14.63 4.28 -7.27
C ARG A 178 14.34 3.31 -8.40
N VAL A 179 14.10 2.04 -8.07
CA VAL A 179 13.86 0.99 -9.08
C VAL A 179 12.57 1.22 -9.85
N LEU A 180 11.48 1.63 -9.20
CA LEU A 180 10.24 2.00 -9.90
C LEU A 180 10.54 3.07 -10.97
N GLN A 181 11.27 4.12 -10.60
CA GLN A 181 11.55 5.24 -11.49
C GLN A 181 12.56 4.89 -12.61
N GLU A 182 13.54 4.04 -12.33
CA GLU A 182 14.45 3.48 -13.34
C GLU A 182 13.70 2.69 -14.43
N GLU A 183 12.67 1.93 -14.02
CA GLU A 183 11.83 1.14 -14.93
C GLU A 183 10.69 1.96 -15.59
N GLY A 184 10.63 3.28 -15.35
CA GLY A 184 9.68 4.19 -15.99
C GLY A 184 8.29 4.21 -15.33
N VAL A 185 8.19 3.85 -14.06
CA VAL A 185 6.99 4.02 -13.22
C VAL A 185 7.28 5.10 -12.19
N ALA A 186 6.49 6.16 -12.14
CA ALA A 186 6.65 7.18 -11.11
C ALA A 186 6.40 6.59 -9.73
N ALA A 187 7.24 6.92 -8.76
CA ALA A 187 7.06 6.55 -7.35
C ALA A 187 6.34 7.67 -6.60
N CYS A 188 5.53 7.30 -5.60
CA CYS A 188 4.78 8.21 -4.75
C CYS A 188 5.01 7.91 -3.28
N LEU A 189 5.70 8.78 -2.57
CA LEU A 189 5.86 8.62 -1.13
C LEU A 189 4.54 8.90 -0.41
N LYS A 190 4.15 8.03 0.50
CA LYS A 190 2.92 8.16 1.28
C LYS A 190 3.08 7.59 2.68
N HIS A 191 2.33 8.12 3.64
CA HIS A 191 1.27 9.13 3.55
C HIS A 191 1.74 10.42 4.26
N TRP A 192 1.96 11.50 3.49
CA TRP A 192 2.44 12.78 4.04
C TRP A 192 1.45 13.39 5.03
N PRO A 193 1.89 13.90 6.23
CA PRO A 193 3.26 14.09 6.72
C PRO A 193 3.83 12.88 7.51
N GLY A 194 3.25 11.71 7.40
CA GLY A 194 3.67 10.46 8.04
C GLY A 194 2.60 9.88 8.96
N ASP A 195 2.17 8.64 8.67
CA ASP A 195 1.24 7.84 9.47
C ASP A 195 1.99 6.83 10.35
N GLY A 196 1.27 6.13 11.23
CA GLY A 196 1.76 4.98 11.99
C GLY A 196 2.04 5.25 13.48
N PHE A 197 1.81 6.46 13.97
CA PHE A 197 1.83 6.82 15.40
C PHE A 197 0.43 6.97 16.00
N ASP A 198 -0.61 7.09 15.15
CA ASP A 198 -2.01 7.04 15.55
C ASP A 198 -2.57 5.63 15.25
N GLU A 199 -3.35 5.09 16.17
CA GLU A 199 -4.04 3.81 15.96
C GLU A 199 -5.24 3.95 15.02
N ARG A 200 -5.76 5.18 14.84
CA ARG A 200 -6.94 5.47 14.04
C ARG A 200 -6.62 5.47 12.56
N ASP A 201 -7.62 5.10 11.78
CA ASP A 201 -7.53 5.04 10.33
C ASP A 201 -8.06 6.33 9.69
N GLN A 202 -7.25 6.97 8.84
CA GLN A 202 -7.62 8.17 8.09
C GLN A 202 -8.77 7.93 7.08
N HIS A 203 -9.09 6.66 6.76
CA HIS A 203 -10.29 6.34 5.98
C HIS A 203 -11.58 6.63 6.75
N LEU A 204 -11.53 6.63 8.08
CA LEU A 204 -12.69 6.84 8.96
C LEU A 204 -12.71 8.23 9.61
N VAL A 205 -11.55 8.73 10.03
CA VAL A 205 -11.40 10.00 10.74
C VAL A 205 -10.07 10.67 10.37
N THR A 206 -9.92 11.97 10.61
CA THR A 206 -8.60 12.61 10.52
C THR A 206 -7.69 11.99 11.57
N SER A 207 -6.62 11.32 11.13
CA SER A 207 -5.57 10.83 12.03
C SER A 207 -4.59 11.94 12.39
N VAL A 208 -3.77 11.72 13.41
CA VAL A 208 -2.87 12.75 13.94
C VAL A 208 -1.45 12.18 14.02
N ASN A 209 -0.50 12.89 13.45
CA ASN A 209 0.90 12.68 13.77
C ASN A 209 1.19 13.44 15.08
N PRO A 210 1.45 12.72 16.21
CA PRO A 210 1.54 13.33 17.54
C PRO A 210 2.94 13.82 17.89
N LEU A 211 3.91 13.64 17.02
CA LEU A 211 5.31 13.96 17.26
C LEU A 211 5.51 15.46 17.50
N SER A 212 6.50 15.82 18.29
CA SER A 212 7.03 17.19 18.30
C SER A 212 7.66 17.52 16.94
N VAL A 213 7.92 18.79 16.67
CA VAL A 213 8.57 19.22 15.42
C VAL A 213 9.97 18.61 15.31
N GLU A 214 10.70 18.56 16.40
CA GLU A 214 12.06 18.01 16.48
C GLU A 214 12.07 16.50 16.20
N GLU A 215 11.22 15.73 16.90
CA GLU A 215 11.08 14.28 16.67
C GLU A 215 10.64 13.97 15.24
N TRP A 216 9.72 14.77 14.69
CA TRP A 216 9.27 14.61 13.32
C TRP A 216 10.42 14.82 12.32
N HIS A 217 11.26 15.85 12.53
CA HIS A 217 12.43 16.08 11.66
C HIS A 217 13.46 14.95 11.75
N GLU A 218 13.68 14.39 12.93
CA GLU A 218 14.59 13.26 13.13
C GLU A 218 14.08 11.97 12.44
N LEU A 219 12.80 11.79 12.34
CA LEU A 219 12.15 10.60 11.76
C LEU A 219 11.69 10.87 10.33
N TYR A 220 10.50 11.43 10.16
CA TYR A 220 9.89 11.66 8.85
C TYR A 220 10.60 12.71 8.01
N GLY A 221 11.05 13.80 8.62
CA GLY A 221 11.85 14.84 7.96
C GLY A 221 13.10 14.26 7.31
N ARG A 222 13.78 13.33 7.98
CA ARG A 222 14.94 12.60 7.46
C ARG A 222 14.56 11.67 6.31
N ILE A 223 13.47 10.89 6.45
CA ILE A 223 13.02 9.94 5.42
C ILE A 223 12.59 10.70 4.16
N TYR A 224 11.63 11.63 4.27
CA TYR A 224 11.17 12.41 3.14
C TYR A 224 12.29 13.24 2.51
N GLY A 225 13.08 13.95 3.33
CA GLY A 225 14.20 14.76 2.84
C GLY A 225 15.25 13.96 2.08
N SER A 226 15.57 12.73 2.53
CA SER A 226 16.52 11.85 1.82
C SER A 226 15.96 11.37 0.49
N LEU A 227 14.70 10.96 0.43
CA LEU A 227 14.04 10.50 -0.79
C LEU A 227 13.76 11.64 -1.79
N ILE A 228 13.48 12.85 -1.29
CA ILE A 228 13.35 14.06 -2.11
C ILE A 228 14.70 14.38 -2.79
N ARG A 229 15.79 14.38 -2.03
CA ARG A 229 17.14 14.57 -2.60
C ARG A 229 17.53 13.46 -3.58
N ALA A 230 17.02 12.25 -3.40
CA ALA A 230 17.19 11.14 -4.34
C ALA A 230 16.32 11.28 -5.61
N GLY A 231 15.47 12.30 -5.71
CA GLY A 231 14.70 12.61 -6.92
C GLY A 231 13.37 11.87 -7.03
N VAL A 232 12.69 11.59 -5.92
CA VAL A 232 11.33 11.03 -5.97
C VAL A 232 10.39 12.00 -6.67
N MET A 233 9.57 11.48 -7.59
CA MET A 233 8.74 12.32 -8.47
C MET A 233 7.48 12.84 -7.81
N THR A 234 6.87 12.10 -6.88
CA THR A 234 5.57 12.47 -6.34
C THR A 234 5.43 12.16 -4.85
N VAL A 235 4.55 12.90 -4.19
CA VAL A 235 4.17 12.72 -2.77
C VAL A 235 2.66 12.73 -2.65
N MET A 236 2.09 11.83 -1.86
CA MET A 236 0.66 11.81 -1.54
C MET A 236 0.42 12.52 -0.20
N SER A 237 -0.25 13.66 -0.27
CA SER A 237 -0.66 14.44 0.90
C SER A 237 -1.96 13.88 1.47
N ALA A 238 -1.88 13.38 2.69
CA ALA A 238 -2.92 12.57 3.31
C ALA A 238 -3.85 13.35 4.25
N HIS A 239 -4.87 12.65 4.77
CA HIS A 239 -5.82 13.26 5.71
C HIS A 239 -5.34 13.12 7.15
N ILE A 240 -4.07 13.48 7.35
CA ILE A 240 -3.33 13.40 8.61
C ILE A 240 -2.99 14.81 9.07
N ALA A 241 -3.30 15.11 10.33
CA ALA A 241 -2.93 16.39 10.95
C ALA A 241 -1.55 16.30 11.59
N PHE A 242 -0.83 17.43 11.60
CA PHE A 242 0.42 17.59 12.35
C PHE A 242 0.37 18.83 13.25
N PRO A 243 -0.31 18.72 14.41
CA PRO A 243 -0.62 19.87 15.26
C PRO A 243 0.59 20.61 15.80
N ALA A 244 1.68 19.90 16.11
CA ALA A 244 2.88 20.52 16.64
C ALA A 244 3.48 21.53 15.65
N TYR A 245 3.55 21.17 14.36
CA TYR A 245 4.07 22.06 13.32
C TYR A 245 3.15 23.27 13.10
N ILE A 246 1.83 23.07 13.06
CA ILE A 246 0.87 24.15 12.87
C ILE A 246 0.97 25.14 14.04
N ARG A 247 1.00 24.67 15.29
CA ARG A 247 1.11 25.55 16.47
C ARG A 247 2.46 26.28 16.57
N ALA A 248 3.52 25.71 16.04
CA ALA A 248 4.80 26.42 15.97
C ALA A 248 4.76 27.66 15.06
N ARG A 249 3.84 27.72 14.07
CA ARG A 249 3.61 28.87 13.17
C ARG A 249 2.42 29.72 13.60
N MET A 250 1.42 29.09 14.20
CA MET A 250 0.18 29.72 14.65
C MET A 250 -0.09 29.31 16.11
N PRO A 251 0.56 29.95 17.12
CA PRO A 251 0.49 29.52 18.52
C PRO A 251 -0.95 29.43 19.08
N ASP A 252 -1.86 30.27 18.59
CA ASP A 252 -3.25 30.32 19.02
C ASP A 252 -4.18 29.38 18.22
N ALA A 253 -3.62 28.53 17.33
CA ALA A 253 -4.42 27.60 16.52
C ALA A 253 -5.19 26.63 17.41
N GLY A 254 -6.51 26.70 17.30
CA GLY A 254 -7.45 25.79 17.94
C GLY A 254 -7.70 24.54 17.08
N ARG A 255 -8.87 24.48 16.44
CA ARG A 255 -9.24 23.42 15.50
C ARG A 255 -8.30 23.36 14.30
N GLU A 256 -7.82 24.52 13.84
CA GLU A 256 -6.93 24.67 12.69
C GLU A 256 -5.62 23.85 12.85
N ALA A 257 -5.16 23.63 14.08
CA ALA A 257 -4.01 22.78 14.36
C ALA A 257 -4.20 21.33 13.90
N PHE A 258 -5.45 20.88 13.78
CA PHE A 258 -5.82 19.53 13.36
C PHE A 258 -6.29 19.46 11.91
N GLN A 259 -6.01 20.50 11.10
CA GLN A 259 -6.30 20.50 9.67
C GLN A 259 -5.49 19.37 8.98
N PRO A 260 -6.14 18.48 8.19
CA PRO A 260 -5.44 17.44 7.47
C PRO A 260 -4.49 18.02 6.41
N ALA A 261 -3.35 17.38 6.23
CA ALA A 261 -2.29 17.85 5.33
C ALA A 261 -2.81 18.11 3.91
N SER A 262 -3.69 17.27 3.40
CA SER A 262 -4.25 17.40 2.05
C SER A 262 -4.90 18.77 1.77
N VAL A 263 -5.36 19.47 2.79
CA VAL A 263 -5.91 20.84 2.67
C VAL A 263 -5.12 21.87 3.47
N SER A 264 -3.91 21.54 3.93
CA SER A 264 -3.06 22.42 4.74
C SER A 264 -1.94 23.05 3.92
N ARG A 265 -2.04 24.36 3.66
CA ARG A 265 -0.98 25.11 2.99
C ARG A 265 0.34 25.08 3.76
N LEU A 266 0.29 25.16 5.10
CA LEU A 266 1.48 25.10 5.94
C LEU A 266 2.24 23.78 5.77
N LEU A 267 1.52 22.65 5.66
CA LEU A 267 2.17 21.36 5.51
C LEU A 267 2.65 21.10 4.07
N ASN A 268 1.87 21.51 3.06
CA ASN A 268 2.24 21.27 1.66
C ASN A 268 3.26 22.28 1.12
N GLU A 269 3.00 23.60 1.32
CA GLU A 269 3.84 24.64 0.74
C GLU A 269 5.01 25.03 1.64
N GLU A 270 4.80 25.21 2.96
CA GLU A 270 5.91 25.64 3.82
C GLU A 270 6.81 24.48 4.25
N LEU A 271 6.24 23.37 4.76
CA LEU A 271 7.03 22.25 5.22
C LEU A 271 7.57 21.40 4.05
N LEU A 272 6.70 20.90 3.17
CA LEU A 272 7.11 19.95 2.12
C LEU A 272 7.90 20.65 1.00
N ARG A 273 7.35 21.75 0.42
CA ARG A 273 8.04 22.46 -0.66
C ARG A 273 9.13 23.40 -0.14
N GLY A 274 8.84 24.16 0.93
CA GLY A 274 9.75 25.18 1.47
C GLY A 274 10.91 24.56 2.23
N GLU A 275 10.68 23.85 3.32
CA GLU A 275 11.74 23.36 4.20
C GLU A 275 12.45 22.12 3.63
N LEU A 276 11.68 21.13 3.09
CA LEU A 276 12.27 19.92 2.51
C LEU A 276 12.66 20.07 1.05
N GLY A 277 12.29 21.18 0.37
CA GLY A 277 12.68 21.50 -0.99
C GLY A 277 12.01 20.63 -2.08
N PHE A 278 10.82 20.07 -1.83
CA PHE A 278 10.15 19.20 -2.81
C PHE A 278 9.64 19.98 -4.00
N LYS A 279 10.10 19.63 -5.20
CA LYS A 279 9.72 20.27 -6.48
C LYS A 279 8.80 19.41 -7.34
N GLY A 280 8.58 18.15 -6.95
CA GLY A 280 7.72 17.22 -7.67
C GLY A 280 6.22 17.49 -7.53
N LEU A 281 5.41 16.54 -7.98
CA LEU A 281 3.95 16.62 -7.96
C LEU A 281 3.40 16.14 -6.61
N ILE A 282 2.48 16.90 -6.03
CA ILE A 282 1.71 16.51 -4.85
C ILE A 282 0.32 16.07 -5.29
N ILE A 283 -0.05 14.83 -4.95
CA ILE A 283 -1.43 14.34 -5.10
C ILE A 283 -2.10 14.26 -3.73
N SER A 284 -3.40 14.53 -3.64
CA SER A 284 -4.15 14.26 -2.41
C SER A 284 -4.32 12.77 -2.19
N ASP A 285 -4.57 12.35 -0.97
CA ASP A 285 -5.16 11.03 -0.70
C ASP A 285 -6.64 11.01 -1.14
N ALA A 286 -7.26 9.82 -1.10
CA ALA A 286 -8.62 9.59 -1.60
C ALA A 286 -9.66 10.47 -0.91
N THR A 287 -10.25 11.40 -1.64
CA THR A 287 -11.08 12.48 -1.10
C THR A 287 -12.47 12.04 -0.61
N GLY A 288 -12.82 10.77 -0.81
CA GLY A 288 -14.00 10.15 -0.22
C GLY A 288 -13.82 9.70 1.23
N MET A 289 -12.58 9.72 1.74
CA MET A 289 -12.23 9.24 3.08
C MET A 289 -12.77 10.13 4.20
N GLY A 290 -13.12 9.50 5.33
CA GLY A 290 -13.64 10.18 6.52
C GLY A 290 -12.71 11.26 7.07
N GLY A 291 -11.40 11.09 6.94
CA GLY A 291 -10.40 12.07 7.37
C GLY A 291 -10.56 13.45 6.72
N LEU A 292 -11.06 13.51 5.47
CA LEU A 292 -11.39 14.77 4.79
C LEU A 292 -12.87 15.13 4.94
N THR A 293 -13.77 14.17 4.70
CA THR A 293 -15.22 14.46 4.61
C THR A 293 -15.85 14.82 5.95
N SER A 294 -15.22 14.45 7.08
CA SER A 294 -15.60 14.89 8.42
C SER A 294 -14.97 16.24 8.81
N TRP A 295 -14.00 16.72 8.05
CA TRP A 295 -13.29 17.96 8.35
C TRP A 295 -14.00 19.20 7.79
N MET A 296 -14.41 19.16 6.51
CA MET A 296 -15.00 20.32 5.84
C MET A 296 -16.00 19.91 4.75
N GLU A 297 -16.85 20.87 4.37
CA GLU A 297 -17.85 20.72 3.32
C GLU A 297 -17.20 20.43 1.96
N ARG A 298 -17.84 19.56 1.15
CA ARG A 298 -17.33 19.14 -0.15
C ARG A 298 -17.08 20.30 -1.12
N SER A 299 -17.98 21.28 -1.12
CA SER A 299 -17.89 22.48 -1.97
C SER A 299 -16.68 23.37 -1.65
N GLU A 300 -16.18 23.30 -0.43
CA GLU A 300 -14.97 23.99 0.02
C GLU A 300 -13.74 23.10 -0.15
N ALA A 301 -13.84 21.81 0.21
CA ALA A 301 -12.74 20.87 0.16
C ALA A 301 -12.16 20.70 -1.25
N VAL A 302 -13.03 20.58 -2.27
CA VAL A 302 -12.61 20.32 -3.64
C VAL A 302 -11.65 21.38 -4.19
N PRO A 303 -11.95 22.68 -4.20
CA PRO A 303 -11.00 23.70 -4.62
C PRO A 303 -9.85 23.90 -3.63
N ALA A 304 -10.08 23.73 -2.31
CA ALA A 304 -9.07 23.94 -1.28
C ALA A 304 -7.90 22.94 -1.36
N LEU A 305 -8.15 21.71 -1.78
CA LEU A 305 -7.08 20.72 -1.99
C LEU A 305 -6.01 21.26 -2.95
N ILE A 306 -6.45 21.83 -4.08
CA ILE A 306 -5.53 22.37 -5.08
C ILE A 306 -4.94 23.70 -4.61
N GLU A 307 -5.77 24.63 -4.11
CA GLU A 307 -5.28 25.94 -3.64
C GLU A 307 -4.24 25.81 -2.53
N ASN A 308 -4.35 24.79 -1.66
CA ASN A 308 -3.45 24.59 -0.53
C ASN A 308 -2.28 23.64 -0.85
N GLY A 309 -1.95 23.44 -2.13
CA GLY A 309 -0.66 22.88 -2.55
C GLY A 309 -0.70 21.50 -3.19
N CYS A 310 -1.82 20.76 -3.20
CA CYS A 310 -1.94 19.58 -4.02
C CYS A 310 -2.04 19.97 -5.50
N ASP A 311 -1.40 19.23 -6.38
CA ASP A 311 -1.47 19.43 -7.83
C ASP A 311 -2.55 18.57 -8.47
N MET A 312 -2.88 17.43 -7.86
CA MET A 312 -3.92 16.51 -8.32
C MET A 312 -4.84 16.07 -7.18
N PHE A 313 -6.07 15.80 -7.58
CA PHE A 313 -7.19 15.36 -6.73
C PHE A 313 -7.43 13.88 -6.96
N LEU A 314 -7.25 13.06 -5.92
CA LEU A 314 -7.41 11.61 -6.01
C LEU A 314 -8.80 11.19 -5.59
N PHE A 315 -9.47 10.41 -6.43
CA PHE A 315 -10.77 9.81 -6.30
C PHE A 315 -11.92 10.78 -6.02
N SER A 316 -12.75 10.91 -7.01
CA SER A 316 -14.08 11.52 -6.87
C SER A 316 -15.10 10.47 -6.48
N ARG A 317 -15.93 10.79 -5.50
CA ARG A 317 -17.12 10.00 -5.19
C ARG A 317 -18.18 10.10 -6.29
N VAL A 318 -18.35 11.31 -6.83
CA VAL A 318 -19.23 11.61 -7.96
C VAL A 318 -18.45 12.53 -8.92
N PRO A 319 -17.82 11.98 -9.98
CA PRO A 319 -16.88 12.70 -10.84
C PRO A 319 -17.44 14.02 -11.40
N GLU A 320 -18.66 14.02 -11.94
CA GLU A 320 -19.26 15.20 -12.53
C GLU A 320 -19.60 16.29 -11.48
N GLN A 321 -19.89 15.88 -10.24
CA GLN A 321 -20.15 16.83 -9.15
C GLN A 321 -18.86 17.52 -8.73
N ASP A 322 -17.80 16.76 -8.47
CA ASP A 322 -16.52 17.31 -8.04
C ASP A 322 -15.89 18.19 -9.12
N TYR A 323 -15.99 17.77 -10.39
CA TYR A 323 -15.57 18.58 -11.51
C TYR A 323 -16.28 19.94 -11.55
N ARG A 324 -17.63 19.96 -11.35
CA ARG A 324 -18.39 21.22 -11.27
C ARG A 324 -17.99 22.06 -10.07
N LEU A 325 -17.76 21.45 -8.89
CA LEU A 325 -17.31 22.17 -7.70
C LEU A 325 -15.94 22.82 -7.90
N MET A 326 -15.03 22.18 -8.63
CA MET A 326 -13.72 22.73 -8.98
C MET A 326 -13.87 23.96 -9.91
N ILE A 327 -14.70 23.86 -10.97
CA ILE A 327 -15.02 25.00 -11.86
C ILE A 327 -15.65 26.15 -11.08
N ASP A 328 -16.61 25.85 -10.20
CA ASP A 328 -17.26 26.88 -9.38
C ASP A 328 -16.29 27.50 -8.36
N GLY A 329 -15.37 26.69 -7.82
CA GLY A 329 -14.29 27.16 -6.96
C GLY A 329 -13.39 28.18 -7.65
N LEU A 330 -13.00 27.90 -8.90
CA LEU A 330 -12.22 28.83 -9.73
C LEU A 330 -13.01 30.14 -9.98
N ARG A 331 -14.29 30.05 -10.38
CA ARG A 331 -15.16 31.22 -10.63
C ARG A 331 -15.36 32.09 -9.39
N LYS A 332 -15.37 31.49 -8.21
CA LYS A 332 -15.55 32.18 -6.92
C LYS A 332 -14.21 32.65 -6.31
N GLY A 333 -13.08 32.36 -6.93
CA GLY A 333 -11.75 32.70 -6.41
C GLY A 333 -11.31 31.83 -5.22
N LEU A 334 -11.95 30.68 -4.97
CA LEU A 334 -11.53 29.67 -3.98
C LEU A 334 -10.35 28.83 -4.49
N LEU A 335 -10.16 28.76 -5.80
CA LEU A 335 -8.97 28.31 -6.49
C LEU A 335 -8.48 29.46 -7.38
N SER A 336 -7.25 29.87 -7.21
CA SER A 336 -6.66 30.93 -8.02
C SER A 336 -6.20 30.40 -9.39
N GLU A 337 -6.29 31.25 -10.43
CA GLU A 337 -5.79 30.90 -11.77
C GLU A 337 -4.30 30.59 -11.75
N ALA A 338 -3.53 31.34 -10.97
CA ALA A 338 -2.09 31.13 -10.83
C ALA A 338 -1.78 29.72 -10.28
N ARG A 339 -2.54 29.27 -9.27
CA ARG A 339 -2.35 27.92 -8.70
C ARG A 339 -2.81 26.82 -9.66
N LEU A 340 -3.87 27.06 -10.43
CA LEU A 340 -4.30 26.16 -11.51
C LEU A 340 -3.16 25.98 -12.54
N GLU A 341 -2.60 27.08 -13.06
CA GLU A 341 -1.52 27.06 -14.06
C GLU A 341 -0.26 26.34 -13.53
N GLU A 342 0.07 26.54 -12.27
CA GLU A 342 1.19 25.85 -11.60
C GLU A 342 0.94 24.33 -11.52
N ALA A 343 -0.26 23.90 -11.09
CA ALA A 343 -0.63 22.50 -11.04
C ALA A 343 -0.56 21.85 -12.42
N ILE A 344 -1.16 22.50 -13.43
CA ILE A 344 -1.16 22.01 -14.81
C ILE A 344 0.28 21.85 -15.34
N THR A 345 1.15 22.82 -15.04
CA THR A 345 2.57 22.73 -15.45
C THR A 345 3.24 21.49 -14.85
N ARG A 346 3.06 21.21 -13.56
CA ARG A 346 3.61 20.00 -12.93
C ARG A 346 3.01 18.72 -13.47
N ILE A 347 1.69 18.67 -13.69
CA ILE A 347 1.01 17.49 -14.26
C ILE A 347 1.54 17.18 -15.65
N LEU A 348 1.63 18.18 -16.52
CA LEU A 348 2.15 18.02 -17.88
C LEU A 348 3.64 17.66 -17.87
N SER A 349 4.43 18.24 -16.95
CA SER A 349 5.84 17.89 -16.77
C SER A 349 6.02 16.43 -16.34
N LEU A 350 5.20 15.92 -15.41
CA LEU A 350 5.20 14.50 -15.05
C LEU A 350 4.85 13.61 -16.25
N LYS A 351 3.82 13.95 -17.03
CA LYS A 351 3.46 13.24 -18.26
C LYS A 351 4.61 13.22 -19.27
N ALA A 352 5.26 14.36 -19.45
CA ALA A 352 6.41 14.50 -20.35
C ALA A 352 7.61 13.69 -19.83
N ARG A 353 7.92 13.74 -18.54
CA ARG A 353 9.00 12.98 -17.90
C ARG A 353 8.81 11.47 -18.03
N LEU A 354 7.57 10.99 -18.00
CA LEU A 354 7.20 9.59 -18.25
C LEU A 354 7.14 9.24 -19.74
N GLY A 355 7.39 10.21 -20.64
CA GLY A 355 7.40 10.02 -22.10
C GLY A 355 6.01 9.77 -22.69
N LEU A 356 4.92 10.13 -22.00
CA LEU A 356 3.56 9.88 -22.46
C LEU A 356 3.20 10.70 -23.70
N HIS A 357 3.83 11.86 -23.87
CA HIS A 357 3.64 12.76 -25.01
C HIS A 357 4.29 12.28 -26.30
N LEU A 358 5.15 11.27 -26.24
CA LEU A 358 5.88 10.71 -27.38
C LEU A 358 5.28 9.41 -27.91
N ARG A 359 4.32 8.81 -27.17
CA ARG A 359 3.79 7.48 -27.47
C ARG A 359 2.43 7.58 -28.14
N GLU A 360 2.30 6.96 -29.30
CA GLU A 360 0.99 6.72 -29.89
C GLU A 360 0.17 5.75 -29.00
N PRO A 361 -1.17 5.82 -29.04
CA PRO A 361 -2.02 4.96 -28.21
C PRO A 361 -1.63 3.47 -28.25
N VAL A 362 -1.32 2.94 -29.43
CA VAL A 362 -0.92 1.54 -29.63
C VAL A 362 0.42 1.18 -28.98
N GLU A 363 1.28 2.16 -28.73
CA GLU A 363 2.60 1.97 -28.11
C GLU A 363 2.52 2.01 -26.57
N ARG A 364 1.40 2.50 -26.02
CA ARG A 364 1.21 2.58 -24.58
C ARG A 364 0.79 1.27 -23.96
N LEU A 365 0.11 0.41 -24.71
CA LEU A 365 -0.42 -0.86 -24.23
C LEU A 365 -0.25 -1.94 -25.30
N ALA A 366 0.51 -2.97 -25.00
CA ALA A 366 0.79 -4.06 -25.92
C ALA A 366 -0.47 -4.86 -26.33
N PRO A 367 -0.44 -5.58 -27.44
CA PRO A 367 -1.46 -6.58 -27.75
C PRO A 367 -1.61 -7.62 -26.62
N LEU A 368 -2.82 -8.15 -26.43
CA LEU A 368 -3.16 -9.04 -25.31
C LEU A 368 -2.19 -10.23 -25.17
N GLU A 369 -1.82 -10.87 -26.27
CA GLU A 369 -0.89 -12.01 -26.23
C GLU A 369 0.53 -11.62 -25.76
N GLN A 370 0.98 -10.42 -26.11
CA GLN A 370 2.25 -9.90 -25.61
C GLN A 370 2.18 -9.53 -24.13
N MET A 371 1.03 -8.97 -23.68
CA MET A 371 0.79 -8.72 -22.26
C MET A 371 0.84 -10.04 -21.48
N ARG A 372 0.12 -11.09 -21.94
CA ARG A 372 0.15 -12.43 -21.32
C ARG A 372 1.57 -12.98 -21.23
N ALA A 373 2.34 -12.87 -22.30
CA ALA A 373 3.73 -13.33 -22.34
C ALA A 373 4.69 -12.51 -21.44
N GLY A 374 4.35 -11.25 -21.17
CA GLY A 374 5.15 -10.35 -20.31
C GLY A 374 4.88 -10.51 -18.82
N LEU A 375 3.78 -11.16 -18.43
CA LEU A 375 3.36 -11.36 -17.04
C LEU A 375 3.74 -12.76 -16.55
N GLN A 376 3.91 -12.93 -15.23
CA GLN A 376 4.15 -14.20 -14.56
C GLN A 376 5.25 -15.05 -15.22
N GLN A 377 6.30 -14.40 -15.72
CA GLN A 377 7.43 -15.13 -16.31
C GLN A 377 8.08 -16.05 -15.27
N SER A 378 8.44 -17.27 -15.68
CA SER A 378 8.99 -18.28 -14.76
C SER A 378 10.18 -17.81 -13.93
N ALA A 379 11.01 -16.89 -14.48
CA ALA A 379 12.13 -16.31 -13.73
C ALA A 379 11.67 -15.39 -12.60
N ASP A 380 10.59 -14.66 -12.82
CA ASP A 380 10.02 -13.71 -11.86
C ASP A 380 9.22 -14.41 -10.80
N VAL A 381 8.44 -15.41 -11.16
CA VAL A 381 7.76 -16.31 -10.22
C VAL A 381 8.77 -16.96 -9.27
N ARG A 382 9.94 -17.42 -9.78
CA ARG A 382 10.99 -17.95 -8.90
C ARG A 382 11.54 -16.92 -7.93
N LYS A 383 11.75 -15.66 -8.37
CA LYS A 383 12.21 -14.57 -7.48
C LYS A 383 11.17 -14.25 -6.41
N ALA A 384 9.90 -14.14 -6.80
CA ALA A 384 8.78 -13.91 -5.88
C ALA A 384 8.66 -15.02 -4.84
N ASN A 385 8.76 -16.29 -5.25
CA ASN A 385 8.73 -17.44 -4.35
C ASN A 385 9.95 -17.45 -3.40
N ALA A 386 11.13 -17.08 -3.88
CA ALA A 386 12.33 -16.95 -3.04
C ALA A 386 12.14 -15.86 -1.97
N ALA A 387 11.62 -14.68 -2.35
CA ALA A 387 11.29 -13.61 -1.42
C ALA A 387 10.22 -14.05 -0.41
N SER A 388 9.15 -14.73 -0.89
CA SER A 388 8.11 -15.31 -0.02
C SER A 388 8.69 -16.24 1.04
N GLY A 389 9.62 -17.10 0.64
CA GLY A 389 10.30 -17.99 1.57
C GLY A 389 11.21 -17.24 2.55
N GLN A 390 12.00 -16.29 2.06
CA GLN A 390 12.94 -15.52 2.87
C GLN A 390 12.24 -14.68 3.94
N SER A 391 11.02 -14.22 3.70
CA SER A 391 10.27 -13.36 4.61
C SER A 391 9.81 -14.05 5.89
N ILE A 392 9.58 -15.36 5.87
CA ILE A 392 8.92 -16.08 6.96
C ILE A 392 9.76 -16.11 8.22
N THR A 393 9.21 -15.59 9.30
CA THR A 393 9.89 -15.31 10.57
C THR A 393 9.38 -16.25 11.66
N LEU A 394 10.28 -17.03 12.27
CA LEU A 394 9.99 -17.72 13.53
C LEU A 394 10.09 -16.71 14.68
N VAL A 395 8.95 -16.35 15.28
CA VAL A 395 8.91 -15.39 16.38
C VAL A 395 9.33 -16.03 17.70
N LYS A 396 8.74 -17.19 18.03
CA LYS A 396 9.13 -18.00 19.17
C LYS A 396 8.74 -19.47 18.98
N ASP A 397 9.47 -20.38 19.63
CA ASP A 397 9.13 -21.80 19.77
C ASP A 397 9.66 -22.32 21.11
N VAL A 398 8.97 -21.91 22.20
CA VAL A 398 9.40 -22.26 23.58
C VAL A 398 9.00 -23.67 24.00
N GLN A 399 8.32 -24.41 23.13
CA GLN A 399 7.95 -25.82 23.37
C GLN A 399 8.73 -26.82 22.52
N ASP A 400 9.72 -26.38 21.73
CA ASP A 400 10.52 -27.22 20.82
C ASP A 400 9.62 -28.05 19.87
N LEU A 401 8.61 -27.41 19.28
CA LEU A 401 7.63 -28.05 18.40
C LEU A 401 8.22 -28.36 17.01
N LEU A 402 9.06 -27.45 16.52
CA LEU A 402 9.56 -27.52 15.16
C LEU A 402 10.89 -28.29 15.05
N PRO A 403 11.14 -29.03 13.97
CA PRO A 403 10.23 -29.24 12.84
C PRO A 403 9.09 -30.22 13.15
N LEU A 404 7.96 -30.04 12.44
CA LEU A 404 6.85 -30.97 12.51
C LEU A 404 7.23 -32.34 11.92
N ASP A 405 6.82 -33.40 12.59
CA ASP A 405 7.07 -34.79 12.17
C ASP A 405 5.72 -35.50 11.95
N PRO A 406 5.43 -36.04 10.74
CA PRO A 406 4.16 -36.68 10.43
C PRO A 406 3.90 -37.97 11.21
N ILE A 407 4.90 -38.50 11.93
CA ILE A 407 4.70 -39.62 12.87
C ILE A 407 4.18 -39.12 14.20
N ARG A 408 4.77 -38.04 14.74
CA ARG A 408 4.40 -37.48 16.07
C ARG A 408 3.24 -36.52 16.04
N HIS A 409 3.06 -35.78 14.93
CA HIS A 409 2.10 -34.68 14.77
C HIS A 409 1.11 -34.96 13.63
N ARG A 410 0.76 -36.26 13.44
CA ARG A 410 0.00 -36.71 12.28
C ARG A 410 -1.35 -36.07 12.14
N ARG A 411 -2.13 -36.00 13.26
CA ARG A 411 -3.50 -35.54 13.28
C ARG A 411 -3.53 -34.07 13.68
N ILE A 412 -3.75 -33.22 12.69
CA ILE A 412 -3.76 -31.76 12.84
C ILE A 412 -5.19 -31.24 12.81
N VAL A 413 -5.54 -30.39 13.77
CA VAL A 413 -6.74 -29.54 13.72
C VAL A 413 -6.32 -28.13 13.32
N ALA A 414 -6.88 -27.61 12.23
CA ALA A 414 -6.65 -26.25 11.78
C ALA A 414 -7.80 -25.32 12.21
N VAL A 415 -7.51 -24.38 13.09
CA VAL A 415 -8.40 -23.26 13.46
C VAL A 415 -8.09 -22.13 12.52
N MET A 416 -9.06 -21.74 11.69
CA MET A 416 -8.80 -20.86 10.56
C MET A 416 -9.68 -19.61 10.61
N GLU A 417 -9.08 -18.45 10.34
CA GLU A 417 -9.77 -17.21 10.07
C GLU A 417 -9.18 -16.56 8.85
N GLU A 418 -9.94 -16.53 7.76
CA GLU A 418 -9.58 -15.81 6.55
C GLU A 418 -9.71 -14.32 6.77
N GLY A 419 -8.69 -13.57 6.36
CA GLY A 419 -8.73 -12.12 6.38
C GLY A 419 -9.70 -11.56 5.34
N PHE A 420 -10.25 -10.38 5.64
CA PHE A 420 -10.97 -9.57 4.66
C PHE A 420 -9.97 -9.04 3.62
N SER A 421 -10.34 -9.07 2.34
CA SER A 421 -9.60 -8.37 1.31
C SER A 421 -10.44 -7.23 0.74
N PHE A 422 -9.80 -6.08 0.55
CA PHE A 422 -10.41 -4.91 -0.08
C PHE A 422 -10.79 -5.15 -1.55
N TRP A 423 -10.09 -6.07 -2.22
CA TRP A 423 -10.30 -6.38 -3.63
C TRP A 423 -11.17 -7.62 -3.81
N ASP A 424 -12.27 -7.50 -4.56
CA ASP A 424 -12.96 -8.67 -5.08
C ASP A 424 -12.00 -9.44 -6.00
N GLY A 425 -11.75 -10.71 -5.67
CA GLY A 425 -10.80 -11.55 -6.42
C GLY A 425 -9.35 -11.38 -5.99
N ALA A 426 -9.09 -10.76 -4.84
CA ALA A 426 -7.75 -10.70 -4.27
C ALA A 426 -7.12 -12.08 -4.10
N LEU A 427 -5.82 -12.13 -4.37
CA LEU A 427 -5.00 -13.31 -4.14
C LEU A 427 -4.88 -13.61 -2.64
N GLY A 428 -4.65 -14.87 -2.27
CA GLY A 428 -4.31 -15.26 -0.91
C GLY A 428 -5.45 -15.33 0.09
N ARG A 429 -6.64 -15.71 -0.36
CA ARG A 429 -7.74 -16.10 0.55
C ARG A 429 -7.76 -17.62 0.73
N GLY A 430 -8.15 -18.02 1.93
CA GLY A 430 -8.19 -19.43 2.31
C GLY A 430 -6.81 -20.03 2.55
N TYR A 431 -6.80 -21.23 3.12
CA TYR A 431 -5.56 -21.92 3.53
C TYR A 431 -5.39 -23.26 2.83
N ASP A 432 -6.10 -23.51 1.73
CA ASP A 432 -5.96 -24.74 0.94
C ASP A 432 -4.53 -25.03 0.49
N PRO A 433 -3.70 -24.02 0.09
CA PRO A 433 -2.32 -24.30 -0.29
C PRO A 433 -1.50 -24.92 0.84
N ILE A 434 -1.51 -24.36 2.05
CA ILE A 434 -0.73 -24.93 3.17
C ILE A 434 -1.29 -26.26 3.64
N ILE A 435 -2.62 -26.42 3.66
CA ILE A 435 -3.29 -27.68 4.01
C ILE A 435 -2.89 -28.78 3.00
N GLY A 436 -2.92 -28.48 1.70
CA GLY A 436 -2.52 -29.38 0.64
C GLY A 436 -1.05 -29.81 0.76
N GLU A 437 -0.15 -28.86 1.05
CA GLU A 437 1.28 -29.13 1.25
C GLU A 437 1.54 -30.03 2.48
N LEU A 438 0.85 -29.81 3.58
CA LEU A 438 0.94 -30.67 4.78
C LEU A 438 0.37 -32.07 4.51
N THR A 439 -0.78 -32.15 3.84
CA THR A 439 -1.40 -33.43 3.49
C THR A 439 -0.50 -34.28 2.58
N GLN A 440 0.14 -33.67 1.58
CA GLN A 440 1.12 -34.38 0.72
C GLN A 440 2.31 -34.92 1.49
N ARG A 441 2.67 -34.36 2.63
CA ARG A 441 3.74 -34.77 3.53
C ARG A 441 3.30 -35.80 4.59
N GLY A 442 2.07 -36.29 4.50
CA GLY A 442 1.55 -37.36 5.36
C GLY A 442 0.82 -36.88 6.63
N PHE A 443 0.51 -35.60 6.75
CA PHE A 443 -0.32 -35.11 7.83
C PHE A 443 -1.81 -35.28 7.48
N GLU A 444 -2.64 -35.55 8.48
CA GLU A 444 -4.10 -35.60 8.39
C GLU A 444 -4.65 -34.31 8.97
N VAL A 445 -4.97 -33.36 8.09
CA VAL A 445 -5.44 -32.03 8.49
C VAL A 445 -6.96 -31.97 8.40
N ARG A 446 -7.63 -31.66 9.52
CA ARG A 446 -9.06 -31.36 9.53
C ARG A 446 -9.31 -29.93 10.02
N SER A 447 -10.36 -29.31 9.51
CA SER A 447 -10.82 -28.01 10.03
C SER A 447 -11.36 -28.17 11.47
N TYR A 448 -11.16 -27.15 12.28
CA TYR A 448 -11.77 -27.05 13.60
C TYR A 448 -13.30 -27.10 13.48
N ASP A 449 -13.90 -27.93 14.30
CA ASP A 449 -15.34 -28.03 14.46
C ASP A 449 -15.71 -27.67 15.92
N PRO A 450 -16.46 -26.59 16.15
CA PRO A 450 -16.88 -26.22 17.48
C PRO A 450 -17.66 -27.29 18.23
N ASP A 451 -18.36 -28.17 17.52
CA ASP A 451 -19.14 -29.24 18.15
C ASP A 451 -18.33 -30.52 18.41
N ASN A 452 -17.09 -30.58 17.84
CA ASN A 452 -16.15 -31.66 18.06
C ASN A 452 -14.75 -31.11 18.39
N MET A 453 -14.62 -30.54 19.58
CA MET A 453 -13.38 -29.88 20.05
C MET A 453 -12.22 -30.89 20.09
N PRO A 454 -10.98 -30.46 19.77
CA PRO A 454 -9.82 -31.33 19.79
C PRO A 454 -9.51 -31.83 21.21
N THR A 455 -9.09 -33.09 21.30
CA THR A 455 -8.60 -33.73 22.52
C THR A 455 -7.26 -34.42 22.27
N ARG A 456 -6.47 -34.75 23.32
CA ARG A 456 -5.22 -35.50 23.19
C ARG A 456 -5.39 -36.88 22.57
N GLU A 457 -6.59 -37.44 22.61
CA GLU A 457 -6.84 -38.81 22.10
C GLU A 457 -7.01 -38.79 20.57
N ASP A 458 -7.49 -37.68 19.99
CA ASP A 458 -7.80 -37.57 18.57
C ASP A 458 -6.96 -36.52 17.81
N THR A 459 -6.15 -35.72 18.50
CA THR A 459 -5.42 -34.59 17.94
C THR A 459 -3.99 -34.51 18.49
N ASP A 460 -3.01 -34.47 17.59
CA ASP A 460 -1.60 -34.38 17.95
C ASP A 460 -1.08 -32.94 17.93
N LEU A 461 -1.71 -32.07 17.12
CA LEU A 461 -1.31 -30.67 16.92
C LEU A 461 -2.52 -29.79 16.58
N VAL A 462 -2.57 -28.60 17.10
CA VAL A 462 -3.49 -27.55 16.66
C VAL A 462 -2.72 -26.43 15.97
N LEU A 463 -3.11 -26.10 14.75
CA LEU A 463 -2.58 -24.96 14.00
C LEU A 463 -3.64 -23.86 13.92
N TYR A 464 -3.33 -22.69 14.47
CA TYR A 464 -4.08 -21.47 14.17
C TYR A 464 -3.49 -20.87 12.89
N LEU A 465 -4.30 -20.84 11.84
CA LEU A 465 -4.00 -20.20 10.56
C LEU A 465 -4.87 -18.96 10.47
N VAL A 466 -4.28 -17.81 10.73
CA VAL A 466 -4.99 -16.53 10.80
C VAL A 466 -4.27 -15.50 9.97
N GLY A 467 -5.01 -14.60 9.33
CA GLY A 467 -4.32 -13.66 8.47
C GLY A 467 -5.19 -12.50 7.99
N GLN A 468 -5.14 -11.40 8.70
CA GLN A 468 -5.65 -10.13 8.21
C GLN A 468 -4.46 -9.24 7.88
N GLU A 469 -4.23 -8.95 6.60
CA GLU A 469 -3.32 -7.89 6.18
C GLU A 469 -3.92 -6.51 6.50
N ALA A 470 -3.12 -5.44 6.42
CA ALA A 470 -3.63 -4.09 6.62
C ALA A 470 -4.82 -3.82 5.69
N THR A 471 -5.87 -3.27 6.24
CA THR A 471 -7.13 -3.03 5.51
C THR A 471 -7.72 -1.68 5.89
N PRO A 472 -8.23 -0.91 4.91
CA PRO A 472 -8.90 0.34 5.17
C PRO A 472 -10.24 0.11 5.88
N SER A 473 -10.68 1.14 6.60
CA SER A 473 -11.98 1.19 7.29
C SER A 473 -12.17 0.17 8.41
N ALA A 474 -11.09 -0.42 8.90
CA ALA A 474 -11.08 -1.23 10.11
C ALA A 474 -10.58 -0.41 11.31
N ALA A 475 -11.26 -0.54 12.47
CA ALA A 475 -10.81 0.13 13.68
C ALA A 475 -9.54 -0.53 14.23
N HIS A 476 -9.54 -1.86 14.30
CA HIS A 476 -8.41 -2.67 14.77
C HIS A 476 -8.39 -4.01 14.05
N ILE A 477 -7.21 -4.63 14.02
CA ILE A 477 -7.04 -6.03 13.65
C ILE A 477 -6.66 -6.79 14.92
N TYR A 478 -7.43 -7.80 15.27
CA TYR A 478 -7.29 -8.62 16.49
C TYR A 478 -7.81 -10.03 16.24
N LEU A 479 -7.46 -10.97 17.15
CA LEU A 479 -8.04 -12.31 17.11
C LEU A 479 -9.43 -12.31 17.76
N ASP A 480 -10.45 -12.52 16.94
CA ASP A 480 -11.81 -12.74 17.43
C ASP A 480 -12.01 -14.21 17.86
N PHE A 481 -11.69 -14.50 19.11
CA PHE A 481 -11.81 -15.84 19.64
C PHE A 481 -13.23 -16.40 19.58
N VAL A 482 -14.26 -15.55 19.63
CA VAL A 482 -15.65 -16.00 19.50
C VAL A 482 -15.94 -16.45 18.08
N LYS A 483 -15.45 -15.71 17.09
CA LYS A 483 -15.54 -16.09 15.67
C LYS A 483 -14.74 -17.36 15.37
N LEU A 484 -13.52 -17.46 15.91
CA LEU A 484 -12.65 -18.64 15.75
C LEU A 484 -13.23 -19.91 16.36
N HIS A 485 -13.89 -19.81 17.53
CA HIS A 485 -14.36 -20.95 18.30
C HIS A 485 -15.89 -21.12 18.32
N GLY A 486 -16.64 -20.24 17.68
CA GLY A 486 -18.08 -20.33 17.47
C GLY A 486 -18.96 -19.77 18.61
N THR A 487 -18.57 -19.88 19.89
CA THR A 487 -19.33 -19.34 21.04
C THR A 487 -18.42 -18.82 22.14
N ASN A 488 -18.91 -17.90 22.98
CA ASN A 488 -18.18 -17.38 24.14
C ASN A 488 -17.64 -18.49 25.05
N ARG A 489 -18.43 -19.53 25.32
CA ARG A 489 -18.02 -20.64 26.16
C ARG A 489 -16.85 -21.43 25.56
N LYS A 490 -16.92 -21.72 24.27
CA LYS A 490 -15.86 -22.45 23.56
C LYS A 490 -14.60 -21.57 23.38
N ALA A 491 -14.76 -20.28 23.17
CA ALA A 491 -13.67 -19.32 23.11
C ALA A 491 -12.87 -19.21 24.43
N MET A 492 -13.51 -19.40 25.58
CA MET A 492 -12.83 -19.43 26.87
C MET A 492 -12.11 -20.76 27.16
N THR A 493 -12.44 -21.83 26.43
CA THR A 493 -11.84 -23.14 26.62
C THR A 493 -10.58 -23.25 25.75
N GLN A 494 -9.43 -23.03 26.36
CA GLN A 494 -8.13 -23.10 25.65
C GLN A 494 -7.47 -24.46 25.90
N PHE A 495 -6.98 -25.08 24.84
CA PHE A 495 -6.33 -26.40 24.87
C PHE A 495 -4.82 -26.34 24.64
N ALA A 496 -4.24 -25.15 24.51
CA ALA A 496 -2.83 -24.95 24.17
C ALA A 496 -1.83 -25.48 25.21
N GLN A 497 -2.28 -25.79 26.42
CA GLN A 497 -1.47 -26.47 27.46
C GLN A 497 -1.60 -27.98 27.41
N GLU A 498 -2.64 -28.50 26.79
CA GLU A 498 -2.92 -29.93 26.70
C GLU A 498 -2.45 -30.53 25.37
N ILE A 499 -2.61 -29.80 24.26
CA ILE A 499 -2.23 -30.21 22.92
C ILE A 499 -1.18 -29.21 22.40
N PRO A 500 -0.07 -29.69 21.79
CA PRO A 500 0.86 -28.78 21.09
C PRO A 500 0.11 -27.85 20.15
N THR A 501 0.41 -26.55 20.23
CA THR A 501 -0.33 -25.52 19.48
C THR A 501 0.62 -24.52 18.88
N ALA A 502 0.44 -24.16 17.61
CA ALA A 502 1.17 -23.10 16.94
C ALA A 502 0.24 -22.06 16.32
N LEU A 503 0.64 -20.82 16.40
CA LEU A 503 -0.01 -19.67 15.75
C LEU A 503 0.81 -19.26 14.54
N ILE A 504 0.19 -19.27 13.36
CA ILE A 504 0.80 -18.82 12.10
C ILE A 504 0.01 -17.63 11.60
N SER A 505 0.63 -16.46 11.62
CA SER A 505 0.04 -15.24 11.08
C SER A 505 0.39 -15.07 9.61
N PHE A 506 -0.60 -15.10 8.75
CA PHE A 506 -0.51 -14.72 7.33
C PHE A 506 -0.93 -13.26 7.09
N GLY A 507 -0.78 -12.41 8.07
CA GLY A 507 -1.12 -10.99 8.03
C GLY A 507 -0.38 -10.21 9.10
N GLN A 508 -1.12 -9.57 10.00
CA GLN A 508 -0.58 -8.75 11.08
C GLN A 508 0.39 -9.53 11.98
N PRO A 509 1.56 -8.97 12.32
CA PRO A 509 2.57 -9.68 13.10
C PRO A 509 2.33 -9.64 14.62
N TYR A 510 1.23 -9.07 15.10
CA TYR A 510 1.02 -8.69 16.50
C TYR A 510 0.03 -9.58 17.25
N TYR A 511 -0.42 -10.69 16.68
CA TYR A 511 -1.44 -11.55 17.31
C TYR A 511 -1.03 -12.20 18.64
N LEU A 512 0.27 -12.18 18.98
CA LEU A 512 0.71 -12.58 20.32
C LEU A 512 0.17 -11.65 21.41
N PHE A 513 -0.19 -10.39 21.07
CA PHE A 513 -0.85 -9.50 22.01
C PHE A 513 -2.19 -10.07 22.50
N ASP A 514 -2.97 -10.65 21.58
CA ASP A 514 -4.26 -11.27 21.87
C ASP A 514 -4.13 -12.71 22.38
N ALA A 515 -3.07 -13.42 21.99
CA ALA A 515 -2.84 -14.83 22.29
C ALA A 515 -1.47 -15.07 22.95
N PRO A 516 -1.19 -14.50 24.14
CA PRO A 516 0.12 -14.61 24.81
C PRO A 516 0.50 -16.04 25.18
N HIS A 517 -0.47 -16.93 25.34
CA HIS A 517 -0.31 -18.33 25.70
C HIS A 517 0.19 -19.23 24.56
N MET A 518 0.25 -18.74 23.34
CA MET A 518 0.80 -19.49 22.20
C MET A 518 2.30 -19.67 22.37
N LYS A 519 2.75 -20.93 22.44
CA LYS A 519 4.14 -21.29 22.71
C LYS A 519 5.01 -21.32 21.44
N THR A 520 4.41 -21.52 20.28
CA THR A 520 5.05 -21.44 18.96
C THR A 520 4.30 -20.41 18.14
N SER A 521 5.03 -19.44 17.58
CA SER A 521 4.46 -18.37 16.76
C SER A 521 5.34 -18.06 15.57
N ILE A 522 4.71 -17.95 14.39
CA ILE A 522 5.36 -17.69 13.12
C ILE A 522 4.62 -16.52 12.45
N ASN A 523 5.37 -15.54 11.95
CA ASN A 523 4.86 -14.46 11.12
C ASN A 523 5.25 -14.70 9.66
N ALA A 524 4.25 -14.88 8.82
CA ALA A 524 4.39 -15.05 7.37
C ALA A 524 3.91 -13.81 6.58
N TYR A 525 3.27 -12.85 7.24
CA TYR A 525 2.86 -11.51 6.80
C TYR A 525 1.82 -11.45 5.69
N SER A 526 1.68 -12.47 4.84
CA SER A 526 0.72 -12.52 3.73
C SER A 526 0.16 -13.92 3.53
N SER A 527 -1.08 -14.02 3.09
CA SER A 527 -1.76 -15.29 2.79
C SER A 527 -1.68 -15.72 1.32
N ILE A 528 -0.85 -15.05 0.48
CA ILE A 528 -0.66 -15.48 -0.90
C ILE A 528 -0.09 -16.90 -0.99
N GLU A 529 -0.42 -17.62 -2.06
CA GLU A 529 -0.13 -19.05 -2.23
C GLU A 529 1.35 -19.38 -2.01
N SER A 530 2.27 -18.58 -2.58
CA SER A 530 3.72 -18.81 -2.45
C SER A 530 4.18 -18.74 -0.99
N VAL A 531 3.65 -17.82 -0.18
CA VAL A 531 3.98 -17.70 1.25
C VAL A 531 3.45 -18.92 2.03
N GLN A 532 2.23 -19.36 1.73
CA GLN A 532 1.66 -20.56 2.39
C GLN A 532 2.46 -21.82 2.09
N ARG A 533 2.84 -22.06 0.82
CA ARG A 533 3.69 -23.20 0.41
C ARG A 533 5.06 -23.15 1.08
N GLU A 534 5.69 -22.00 1.10
CA GLU A 534 7.00 -21.80 1.72
C GLU A 534 6.93 -21.91 3.26
N THR A 535 5.81 -21.57 3.87
CA THR A 535 5.57 -21.81 5.31
C THR A 535 5.51 -23.30 5.61
N ALA A 536 4.75 -24.07 4.82
CA ALA A 536 4.69 -25.52 5.01
C ALA A 536 6.08 -26.19 4.96
N ARG A 537 6.94 -25.79 4.01
CA ARG A 537 8.32 -26.31 3.90
C ARG A 537 9.14 -26.03 5.16
N ARG A 538 8.96 -24.86 5.80
CA ARG A 538 9.67 -24.49 7.03
C ARG A 538 9.13 -25.23 8.25
N LEU A 539 7.83 -25.41 8.30
CA LEU A 539 7.21 -26.18 9.39
C LEU A 539 7.78 -27.61 9.48
N VAL A 540 8.06 -28.25 8.36
CA VAL A 540 8.58 -29.61 8.32
C VAL A 540 10.13 -29.70 8.21
N GLY A 541 10.83 -28.58 8.31
CA GLY A 541 12.29 -28.52 8.30
C GLY A 541 12.93 -28.68 6.91
N GLU A 542 12.17 -28.60 5.81
CA GLU A 542 12.73 -28.65 4.44
C GLU A 542 13.47 -27.34 4.06
N ALA A 543 13.18 -26.26 4.77
CA ALA A 543 13.87 -24.98 4.62
C ALA A 543 13.99 -24.27 5.98
N PRO A 544 15.04 -23.47 6.22
CA PRO A 544 15.20 -22.74 7.47
C PRO A 544 14.28 -21.49 7.50
N PHE A 545 13.92 -21.06 8.70
CA PHE A 545 13.36 -19.73 8.93
C PHE A 545 14.50 -18.70 8.85
N THR A 546 14.41 -17.78 7.91
CA THR A 546 15.45 -16.77 7.67
C THR A 546 14.93 -15.34 7.82
N GLY A 547 13.62 -15.16 7.89
CA GLY A 547 13.00 -13.83 8.04
C GLY A 547 13.37 -13.19 9.38
N VAL A 548 13.62 -11.89 9.34
CA VAL A 548 13.89 -11.03 10.51
C VAL A 548 12.70 -10.11 10.71
N SER A 549 12.06 -10.18 11.88
CA SER A 549 10.88 -9.34 12.13
C SER A 549 11.21 -7.86 11.95
N PRO A 550 10.49 -7.13 11.07
CA PRO A 550 10.71 -5.70 10.90
C PRO A 550 10.05 -4.85 11.99
N VAL A 551 9.37 -5.49 12.93
CA VAL A 551 8.66 -4.87 14.05
C VAL A 551 8.85 -5.69 15.32
N ASP A 552 8.55 -5.12 16.49
CA ASP A 552 8.48 -5.88 17.73
C ASP A 552 7.16 -6.67 17.80
N ALA A 553 7.23 -7.94 17.45
CA ALA A 553 6.09 -8.87 17.51
C ALA A 553 5.57 -9.12 18.94
N PHE A 554 6.33 -8.72 19.97
CA PHE A 554 5.96 -8.82 21.37
C PHE A 554 5.32 -7.54 21.91
N CYS A 555 5.10 -6.52 21.08
CA CYS A 555 4.40 -5.28 21.43
C CYS A 555 4.95 -4.58 22.69
N GLY A 556 6.25 -4.67 22.96
CA GLY A 556 6.88 -4.14 24.17
C GLY A 556 6.61 -4.94 25.44
N LEU A 557 5.93 -6.10 25.36
CA LEU A 557 5.48 -6.88 26.51
C LEU A 557 6.37 -8.12 26.72
N GLU A 558 7.13 -8.13 27.81
CA GLU A 558 8.07 -9.22 28.11
C GLU A 558 7.38 -10.59 28.28
N GLN A 559 6.18 -10.63 28.87
CA GLN A 559 5.41 -11.84 29.10
C GLN A 559 5.02 -12.58 27.79
N LEU A 560 5.06 -11.94 26.65
CA LEU A 560 4.77 -12.58 25.36
C LEU A 560 5.91 -13.44 24.83
N LYS A 561 7.10 -13.36 25.43
CA LYS A 561 8.29 -14.12 25.04
C LYS A 561 8.28 -15.56 25.56
N TRP A 562 7.43 -15.85 26.54
CA TRP A 562 7.37 -17.16 27.26
C TRP A 562 6.16 -18.00 26.90
#